data_4bd245f9241a813fa6303a9e004e341e
#
_entry.id   4bd245f9241a813fa6303a9e004e341e
#
_cell.length_a   1.000
_cell.length_b   1.000
_cell.length_c   1.000
_cell.angle_alpha   90.00
_cell.angle_beta   90.00
_cell.angle_gamma   90.00
#
_symmetry.space_group_name_H-M   'P 1'
#
loop_
_entity.id
_entity.type
_entity.pdbx_description
1 polymer ?
#
loop_
_entity_poly.entity_id
_entity_poly.type
_entity_poly.pdbx_seq_one_letter_code
_entity_poly.pdbx_strand_id
1 'polypeptide(L)'
;MDPLDGYVEIDGRRISGAPEKIKKQIRSKIGFMFQQGALFDSLSVGENVAFPLREAGIRDENELDTRISAALDSVGLLGQQEKMPASLSGGMIKRVAVARAIITTPECLLYDEPTAGLDPIVTDSISFLIRQICKDKGITTVIVSHDMPSVIRIADKIVYLRNGEVYWTGTPEELLHSKDEILQKFLYGDSGENWAALSGKNENFQRILLERAERERKQ
;
A
#
# COMPACT_ATOMS: atom_id res chain seq x y z
N MET A 1 -20.74 3.99 -1.84
CA MET A 1 -21.16 4.76 -3.04
C MET A 1 -21.13 3.79 -4.19
N ASP A 2 -22.21 3.62 -4.93
CA ASP A 2 -22.22 2.79 -6.13
C ASP A 2 -21.69 3.61 -7.32
N PRO A 3 -21.08 3.00 -8.35
CA PRO A 3 -20.62 3.70 -9.54
C PRO A 3 -21.83 4.29 -10.31
N LEU A 4 -21.60 5.39 -11.04
CA LEU A 4 -22.62 6.02 -11.88
C LEU A 4 -23.02 5.11 -13.04
N ASP A 5 -22.06 4.37 -13.57
CA ASP A 5 -22.25 3.38 -14.62
C ASP A 5 -21.35 2.17 -14.34
N GLY A 6 -21.73 1.01 -14.86
CA GLY A 6 -21.02 -0.23 -14.61
C GLY A 6 -21.28 -0.82 -13.22
N TYR A 7 -20.34 -1.63 -12.75
CA TYR A 7 -20.42 -2.29 -11.44
C TYR A 7 -19.03 -2.61 -10.88
N VAL A 8 -18.97 -2.80 -9.58
CA VAL A 8 -17.79 -3.29 -8.88
C VAL A 8 -18.03 -4.75 -8.48
N GLU A 9 -17.05 -5.60 -8.77
CA GLU A 9 -17.05 -7.01 -8.43
C GLU A 9 -15.77 -7.37 -7.67
N ILE A 10 -15.89 -8.19 -6.63
CA ILE A 10 -14.77 -8.72 -5.88
C ILE A 10 -15.01 -10.22 -5.68
N ASP A 11 -14.04 -11.06 -6.03
CA ASP A 11 -14.13 -12.52 -5.99
C ASP A 11 -15.39 -13.08 -6.69
N GLY A 12 -15.70 -12.57 -7.88
CA GLY A 12 -16.89 -12.96 -8.65
C GLY A 12 -18.22 -12.52 -8.02
N ARG A 13 -18.20 -11.66 -7.00
CA ARG A 13 -19.41 -11.15 -6.34
C ARG A 13 -19.59 -9.66 -6.61
N ARG A 14 -20.71 -9.32 -7.24
CA ARG A 14 -21.09 -7.92 -7.47
C ARG A 14 -21.40 -7.23 -6.15
N ILE A 15 -20.69 -6.11 -5.88
CA ILE A 15 -20.87 -5.29 -4.68
C ILE A 15 -21.84 -4.14 -4.95
N SER A 16 -21.81 -3.59 -6.15
CA SER A 16 -22.69 -2.49 -6.55
C SER A 16 -24.15 -2.92 -6.43
N GLY A 17 -24.93 -2.16 -5.66
CA GLY A 17 -26.33 -2.47 -5.36
C GLY A 17 -26.55 -3.62 -4.37
N ALA A 18 -25.50 -4.26 -3.86
CA ALA A 18 -25.63 -5.36 -2.91
C ALA A 18 -26.16 -4.89 -1.54
N PRO A 19 -26.91 -5.74 -0.81
CA PRO A 19 -27.32 -5.46 0.56
C PRO A 19 -26.13 -5.20 1.48
N GLU A 20 -26.30 -4.35 2.52
CA GLU A 20 -25.22 -4.02 3.46
C GLU A 20 -24.60 -5.23 4.15
N LYS A 21 -25.37 -6.27 4.41
CA LYS A 21 -24.86 -7.54 4.95
C LYS A 21 -23.77 -8.16 4.05
N ILE A 22 -24.01 -8.16 2.74
CA ILE A 22 -23.06 -8.67 1.74
C ILE A 22 -21.85 -7.73 1.63
N LYS A 23 -22.08 -6.41 1.59
CA LYS A 23 -21.01 -5.40 1.58
C LYS A 23 -20.11 -5.55 2.81
N LYS A 24 -20.69 -5.75 4.00
CA LYS A 24 -19.93 -5.96 5.24
C LYS A 24 -19.08 -7.24 5.18
N GLN A 25 -19.62 -8.34 4.66
CA GLN A 25 -18.87 -9.59 4.48
C GLN A 25 -17.68 -9.44 3.52
N ILE A 26 -17.83 -8.65 2.45
CA ILE A 26 -16.73 -8.41 1.50
C ILE A 26 -15.71 -7.46 2.10
N ARG A 27 -16.16 -6.37 2.76
CA ARG A 27 -15.24 -5.41 3.41
C ARG A 27 -14.40 -6.05 4.51
N SER A 28 -14.91 -7.06 5.23
CA SER A 28 -14.11 -7.75 6.27
C SER A 28 -12.94 -8.55 5.72
N LYS A 29 -12.90 -8.81 4.40
CA LYS A 29 -11.79 -9.45 3.70
C LYS A 29 -10.75 -8.45 3.18
N ILE A 30 -11.02 -7.15 3.30
CA ILE A 30 -10.19 -6.09 2.74
C ILE A 30 -9.61 -5.25 3.87
N GLY A 31 -8.29 -5.17 3.94
CA GLY A 31 -7.60 -4.18 4.75
C GLY A 31 -7.41 -2.88 3.97
N PHE A 32 -7.50 -1.76 4.63
CA PHE A 32 -7.36 -0.45 4.01
C PHE A 32 -6.40 0.44 4.79
N MET A 33 -5.49 1.11 4.08
CA MET A 33 -4.61 2.13 4.63
C MET A 33 -4.83 3.45 3.89
N PHE A 34 -5.27 4.46 4.63
CA PHE A 34 -5.46 5.83 4.13
C PHE A 34 -4.14 6.60 4.03
N GLN A 35 -4.10 7.60 3.16
CA GLN A 35 -2.93 8.41 2.84
C GLN A 35 -2.18 8.95 4.07
N GLN A 36 -2.88 9.46 5.08
CA GLN A 36 -2.29 9.99 6.31
C GLN A 36 -2.21 8.95 7.46
N GLY A 37 -2.49 7.66 7.16
CA GLY A 37 -2.58 6.62 8.15
C GLY A 37 -3.92 6.61 8.89
N ALA A 38 -4.61 7.75 9.03
CA ALA A 38 -5.92 7.92 9.69
C ALA A 38 -5.99 7.19 11.05
N LEU A 39 -4.96 7.35 11.89
CA LEU A 39 -4.98 6.87 13.26
C LEU A 39 -5.94 7.72 14.10
N PHE A 40 -6.57 7.11 15.08
CA PHE A 40 -7.35 7.83 16.07
C PHE A 40 -6.39 8.44 17.09
N ASP A 41 -6.34 9.76 17.18
CA ASP A 41 -5.43 10.48 18.06
C ASP A 41 -5.69 10.23 19.54
N SER A 42 -6.93 9.86 19.89
CA SER A 42 -7.37 9.54 21.26
C SER A 42 -7.08 8.11 21.69
N LEU A 43 -6.60 7.27 20.77
CA LEU A 43 -6.29 5.86 21.03
C LEU A 43 -4.78 5.63 20.99
N SER A 44 -4.29 4.74 21.84
CA SER A 44 -2.90 4.29 21.80
C SER A 44 -2.60 3.52 20.49
N VAL A 45 -1.33 3.23 20.22
CA VAL A 45 -0.90 2.40 19.08
C VAL A 45 -1.58 1.04 19.13
N GLY A 46 -1.58 0.37 20.29
CA GLY A 46 -2.23 -0.92 20.47
C GLY A 46 -3.72 -0.87 20.20
N GLU A 47 -4.40 0.14 20.72
CA GLU A 47 -5.84 0.33 20.51
C GLU A 47 -6.18 0.65 19.04
N ASN A 48 -5.36 1.47 18.37
CA ASN A 48 -5.51 1.71 16.93
C ASN A 48 -5.39 0.43 16.11
N VAL A 49 -4.40 -0.41 16.44
CA VAL A 49 -4.19 -1.69 15.74
C VAL A 49 -5.32 -2.67 16.07
N ALA A 50 -5.79 -2.72 17.33
CA ALA A 50 -6.89 -3.59 17.75
C ALA A 50 -8.26 -3.19 17.20
N PHE A 51 -8.43 -1.94 16.78
CA PHE A 51 -9.74 -1.37 16.40
C PHE A 51 -10.52 -2.26 15.41
N PRO A 52 -9.94 -2.75 14.29
CA PRO A 52 -10.67 -3.61 13.35
C PRO A 52 -11.12 -4.94 13.97
N LEU A 53 -10.36 -5.52 14.88
CA LEU A 53 -10.72 -6.75 15.59
C LEU A 53 -11.88 -6.51 16.56
N ARG A 54 -11.86 -5.40 17.29
CA ARG A 54 -12.95 -5.01 18.19
C ARG A 54 -14.24 -4.75 17.43
N GLU A 55 -14.18 -4.11 16.25
CA GLU A 55 -15.31 -3.93 15.34
C GLU A 55 -15.83 -5.26 14.77
N ALA A 56 -14.95 -6.25 14.57
CA ALA A 56 -15.33 -7.61 14.20
C ALA A 56 -15.97 -8.41 15.34
N GLY A 57 -16.00 -7.85 16.57
CA GLY A 57 -16.62 -8.45 17.75
C GLY A 57 -15.67 -9.26 18.63
N ILE A 58 -14.37 -9.25 18.38
CA ILE A 58 -13.38 -9.91 19.25
C ILE A 58 -13.23 -9.08 20.52
N ARG A 59 -13.37 -9.74 21.69
CA ARG A 59 -13.37 -9.12 23.01
C ARG A 59 -12.41 -9.80 24.00
N ASP A 60 -11.81 -10.93 23.62
CA ASP A 60 -10.81 -11.61 24.44
C ASP A 60 -9.52 -10.80 24.43
N GLU A 61 -9.14 -10.23 25.57
CA GLU A 61 -7.96 -9.36 25.66
C GLU A 61 -6.65 -10.14 25.43
N ASN A 62 -6.57 -11.42 25.80
CA ASN A 62 -5.38 -12.24 25.53
C ASN A 62 -5.20 -12.51 24.04
N GLU A 63 -6.31 -12.77 23.32
CA GLU A 63 -6.30 -12.90 21.87
C GLU A 63 -5.92 -11.58 21.21
N LEU A 64 -6.47 -10.45 21.65
CA LEU A 64 -6.16 -9.13 21.16
C LEU A 64 -4.67 -8.81 21.33
N ASP A 65 -4.12 -8.98 22.55
CA ASP A 65 -2.71 -8.69 22.85
C ASP A 65 -1.76 -9.53 21.99
N THR A 66 -2.09 -10.80 21.80
CA THR A 66 -1.30 -11.70 20.94
C THR A 66 -1.28 -11.20 19.50
N ARG A 67 -2.44 -10.86 18.94
CA ARG A 67 -2.56 -10.38 17.54
C ARG A 67 -1.95 -9.01 17.36
N ILE A 68 -2.12 -8.10 18.34
CA ILE A 68 -1.50 -6.75 18.31
C ILE A 68 0.00 -6.88 18.30
N SER A 69 0.57 -7.69 19.20
CA SER A 69 2.01 -7.90 19.29
C SER A 69 2.58 -8.46 17.99
N ALA A 70 1.93 -9.46 17.41
CA ALA A 70 2.34 -10.04 16.13
C ALA A 70 2.25 -9.04 14.96
N ALA A 71 1.19 -8.21 14.91
CA ALA A 71 1.04 -7.21 13.89
C ALA A 71 2.09 -6.10 14.01
N LEU A 72 2.37 -5.63 15.23
CA LEU A 72 3.40 -4.63 15.50
C LEU A 72 4.81 -5.16 15.25
N ASP A 73 5.08 -6.42 15.58
CA ASP A 73 6.36 -7.07 15.27
C ASP A 73 6.61 -7.10 13.76
N SER A 74 5.60 -7.48 12.97
CA SER A 74 5.72 -7.55 11.50
C SER A 74 6.04 -6.21 10.82
N VAL A 75 5.82 -5.09 11.53
CA VAL A 75 6.17 -3.73 11.05
C VAL A 75 7.36 -3.11 11.79
N GLY A 76 8.02 -3.88 12.69
CA GLY A 76 9.17 -3.43 13.46
C GLY A 76 8.81 -2.41 14.56
N LEU A 77 7.63 -2.53 15.17
CA LEU A 77 7.14 -1.66 16.24
C LEU A 77 6.72 -2.44 17.50
N LEU A 78 7.25 -3.65 17.70
CA LEU A 78 6.99 -4.41 18.93
C LEU A 78 7.41 -3.59 20.15
N GLY A 79 6.59 -3.61 21.20
CA GLY A 79 6.83 -2.86 22.44
C GLY A 79 6.41 -1.38 22.38
N GLN A 80 5.73 -0.95 21.31
CA GLN A 80 5.26 0.44 21.16
C GLN A 80 3.74 0.60 21.43
N GLN A 81 3.08 -0.42 21.99
CA GLN A 81 1.62 -0.49 22.15
C GLN A 81 1.03 0.69 22.91
N GLU A 82 1.71 1.14 23.97
CA GLU A 82 1.25 2.20 24.86
C GLU A 82 1.48 3.63 24.34
N LYS A 83 2.21 3.78 23.24
CA LYS A 83 2.47 5.11 22.69
C LYS A 83 1.22 5.71 22.08
N MET A 84 1.11 7.04 22.18
CA MET A 84 0.08 7.83 21.51
C MET A 84 0.55 8.25 20.12
N PRO A 85 -0.34 8.38 19.13
CA PRO A 85 0.01 8.83 17.77
C PRO A 85 0.83 10.12 17.74
N ALA A 86 0.54 11.08 18.60
CA ALA A 86 1.26 12.36 18.69
C ALA A 86 2.76 12.22 19.03
N SER A 87 3.19 11.08 19.60
CA SER A 87 4.58 10.80 19.93
C SER A 87 5.34 10.03 18.83
N LEU A 88 4.69 9.73 17.71
CA LEU A 88 5.26 8.94 16.63
C LEU A 88 5.86 9.82 15.53
N SER A 89 6.93 9.33 14.90
CA SER A 89 7.40 9.89 13.63
C SER A 89 6.44 9.55 12.49
N GLY A 90 6.49 10.30 11.38
CA GLY A 90 5.68 10.02 10.18
C GLY A 90 5.81 8.58 9.68
N GLY A 91 7.02 8.04 9.65
CA GLY A 91 7.27 6.65 9.28
C GLY A 91 6.66 5.66 10.26
N MET A 92 6.70 5.93 11.58
CA MET A 92 6.03 5.08 12.57
C MET A 92 4.51 5.10 12.41
N ILE A 93 3.92 6.27 12.14
CA ILE A 93 2.47 6.39 11.85
C ILE A 93 2.08 5.48 10.69
N LYS A 94 2.85 5.51 9.60
CA LYS A 94 2.61 4.65 8.43
C LYS A 94 2.72 3.17 8.78
N ARG A 95 3.73 2.77 9.57
CA ARG A 95 3.91 1.39 10.03
C ARG A 95 2.75 0.92 10.91
N VAL A 96 2.26 1.75 11.84
CA VAL A 96 1.06 1.44 12.65
C VAL A 96 -0.17 1.29 11.75
N ALA A 97 -0.34 2.15 10.74
CA ALA A 97 -1.44 2.04 9.78
C ALA A 97 -1.39 0.74 8.97
N VAL A 98 -0.18 0.28 8.57
CA VAL A 98 0.02 -1.03 7.94
C VAL A 98 -0.36 -2.15 8.91
N ALA A 99 0.13 -2.12 10.18
CA ALA A 99 -0.21 -3.12 11.19
C ALA A 99 -1.73 -3.23 11.40
N ARG A 100 -2.42 -2.09 11.48
CA ARG A 100 -3.88 -2.03 11.57
C ARG A 100 -4.58 -2.63 10.34
N ALA A 101 -4.04 -2.40 9.15
CA ALA A 101 -4.64 -2.94 7.92
C ALA A 101 -4.51 -4.45 7.80
N ILE A 102 -3.44 -5.05 8.34
CA ILE A 102 -3.16 -6.49 8.23
C ILE A 102 -3.68 -7.33 9.41
N ILE A 103 -4.08 -6.72 10.52
CA ILE A 103 -4.39 -7.46 11.77
C ILE A 103 -5.59 -8.42 11.63
N THR A 104 -6.51 -8.13 10.72
CA THR A 104 -7.66 -8.98 10.41
C THR A 104 -7.30 -10.13 9.45
N THR A 105 -6.04 -10.29 9.07
CA THR A 105 -5.60 -11.27 8.05
C THR A 105 -6.42 -11.18 6.76
N PRO A 106 -6.44 -10.00 6.10
CA PRO A 106 -7.28 -9.79 4.93
C PRO A 106 -6.78 -10.58 3.72
N GLU A 107 -7.68 -10.84 2.76
CA GLU A 107 -7.34 -11.44 1.47
C GLU A 107 -6.82 -10.39 0.47
N CYS A 108 -7.18 -9.12 0.67
CA CYS A 108 -6.77 -7.99 -0.15
C CYS A 108 -6.39 -6.79 0.71
N LEU A 109 -5.36 -6.05 0.30
CA LEU A 109 -4.94 -4.79 0.90
C LEU A 109 -5.04 -3.66 -0.12
N LEU A 110 -5.66 -2.57 0.29
CA LEU A 110 -5.75 -1.34 -0.48
C LEU A 110 -4.93 -0.26 0.22
N TYR A 111 -3.97 0.31 -0.47
CA TYR A 111 -3.12 1.40 0.02
C TYR A 111 -3.35 2.66 -0.81
N ASP A 112 -3.68 3.74 -0.14
CA ASP A 112 -3.80 5.06 -0.74
C ASP A 112 -2.60 5.90 -0.31
N GLU A 113 -1.68 6.16 -1.25
CA GLU A 113 -0.46 6.96 -1.06
C GLU A 113 0.33 6.59 0.21
N PRO A 114 0.76 5.32 0.38
CA PRO A 114 1.33 4.85 1.65
C PRO A 114 2.62 5.56 2.06
N THR A 115 3.35 6.14 1.11
CA THR A 115 4.65 6.79 1.31
C THR A 115 4.60 8.31 1.23
N ALA A 116 3.41 8.89 0.97
CA ALA A 116 3.27 10.34 0.83
C ALA A 116 3.72 11.09 2.10
N GLY A 117 4.53 12.15 1.89
CA GLY A 117 5.02 13.03 2.95
C GLY A 117 6.21 12.47 3.74
N LEU A 118 6.84 11.40 3.28
CA LEU A 118 8.03 10.81 3.89
C LEU A 118 9.30 11.21 3.11
N ASP A 119 10.43 11.20 3.79
CA ASP A 119 11.73 11.31 3.13
C ASP A 119 12.06 10.06 2.30
N PRO A 120 12.99 10.12 1.34
CA PRO A 120 13.28 9.01 0.43
C PRO A 120 13.73 7.71 1.14
N ILE A 121 14.46 7.81 2.26
CA ILE A 121 14.97 6.63 2.99
C ILE A 121 13.81 5.90 3.68
N VAL A 122 12.93 6.66 4.34
CA VAL A 122 11.75 6.09 5.00
C VAL A 122 10.75 5.58 3.97
N THR A 123 10.55 6.29 2.85
CA THR A 123 9.75 5.84 1.70
C THR A 123 10.18 4.46 1.21
N ASP A 124 11.49 4.28 1.03
CA ASP A 124 12.08 3.01 0.61
C ASP A 124 11.80 1.89 1.62
N SER A 125 12.00 2.18 2.88
CA SER A 125 11.75 1.25 3.98
C SER A 125 10.28 0.81 4.07
N ILE A 126 9.32 1.73 3.90
CA ILE A 126 7.89 1.43 3.91
C ILE A 126 7.49 0.63 2.67
N SER A 127 7.98 1.00 1.49
CA SER A 127 7.71 0.28 0.24
C SER A 127 8.20 -1.17 0.32
N PHE A 128 9.41 -1.39 0.82
CA PHE A 128 9.96 -2.73 1.04
C PHE A 128 9.13 -3.53 2.05
N LEU A 129 8.76 -2.92 3.18
CA LEU A 129 7.92 -3.53 4.20
C LEU A 129 6.58 -4.01 3.63
N ILE A 130 5.89 -3.16 2.87
CA ILE A 130 4.61 -3.50 2.23
C ILE A 130 4.79 -4.71 1.30
N ARG A 131 5.80 -4.67 0.41
CA ARG A 131 6.07 -5.77 -0.51
C ARG A 131 6.35 -7.08 0.23
N GLN A 132 7.18 -7.03 1.27
CA GLN A 132 7.53 -8.21 2.06
C GLN A 132 6.31 -8.82 2.73
N ILE A 133 5.51 -8.02 3.43
CA ILE A 133 4.28 -8.48 4.08
C ILE A 133 3.32 -9.14 3.08
N CYS A 134 3.14 -8.51 1.91
CA CYS A 134 2.24 -9.04 0.88
C CYS A 134 2.73 -10.38 0.34
N LYS A 135 4.04 -10.52 0.09
CA LYS A 135 4.66 -11.76 -0.38
C LYS A 135 4.58 -12.87 0.67
N ASP A 136 5.00 -12.58 1.91
CA ASP A 136 5.05 -13.57 2.99
C ASP A 136 3.66 -14.11 3.37
N LYS A 137 2.65 -13.26 3.26
CA LYS A 137 1.26 -13.62 3.60
C LYS A 137 0.41 -14.00 2.39
N GLY A 138 0.93 -13.92 1.17
CA GLY A 138 0.18 -14.21 -0.06
C GLY A 138 -1.02 -13.29 -0.28
N ILE A 139 -0.95 -12.02 0.15
CA ILE A 139 -2.06 -11.08 0.10
C ILE A 139 -2.04 -10.31 -1.23
N THR A 140 -3.16 -10.30 -1.94
CA THR A 140 -3.35 -9.43 -3.11
C THR A 140 -3.34 -7.97 -2.68
N THR A 141 -2.58 -7.13 -3.37
CA THR A 141 -2.41 -5.73 -2.96
C THR A 141 -2.63 -4.78 -4.12
N VAL A 142 -3.41 -3.74 -3.88
CA VAL A 142 -3.60 -2.61 -4.79
C VAL A 142 -3.06 -1.36 -4.11
N ILE A 143 -2.16 -0.66 -4.79
CA ILE A 143 -1.52 0.55 -4.29
C ILE A 143 -1.80 1.68 -5.27
N VAL A 144 -2.39 2.77 -4.78
CA VAL A 144 -2.48 4.03 -5.51
C VAL A 144 -1.29 4.88 -5.10
N SER A 145 -0.48 5.31 -6.05
CA SER A 145 0.66 6.18 -5.79
C SER A 145 1.08 6.96 -7.03
N HIS A 146 1.65 8.14 -6.83
CA HIS A 146 2.34 8.92 -7.84
C HIS A 146 3.89 8.87 -7.70
N ASP A 147 4.39 8.17 -6.67
CA ASP A 147 5.83 8.00 -6.45
C ASP A 147 6.38 6.86 -7.31
N MET A 148 6.85 7.21 -8.50
CA MET A 148 7.32 6.23 -9.49
C MET A 148 8.47 5.34 -9.01
N PRO A 149 9.48 5.83 -8.27
CA PRO A 149 10.49 4.96 -7.68
C PRO A 149 9.90 3.85 -6.80
N SER A 150 8.95 4.18 -5.94
CA SER A 150 8.23 3.18 -5.12
C SER A 150 7.42 2.21 -5.97
N VAL A 151 6.64 2.72 -6.93
CA VAL A 151 5.82 1.89 -7.83
C VAL A 151 6.68 0.87 -8.57
N ILE A 152 7.79 1.29 -9.20
CA ILE A 152 8.70 0.41 -9.93
C ILE A 152 9.30 -0.65 -9.00
N ARG A 153 9.58 -0.30 -7.75
CA ARG A 153 10.19 -1.19 -6.78
C ARG A 153 9.26 -2.31 -6.30
N ILE A 154 7.97 -2.01 -6.13
CA ILE A 154 7.04 -2.92 -5.45
C ILE A 154 5.97 -3.54 -6.34
N ALA A 155 5.63 -2.92 -7.46
CA ALA A 155 4.55 -3.40 -8.32
C ALA A 155 4.97 -4.62 -9.16
N ASP A 156 4.08 -5.59 -9.28
CA ASP A 156 4.19 -6.67 -10.27
C ASP A 156 3.47 -6.28 -11.55
N LYS A 157 2.42 -5.46 -11.42
CA LYS A 157 1.63 -4.92 -12.53
C LYS A 157 1.26 -3.48 -12.24
N ILE A 158 1.31 -2.63 -13.27
CA ILE A 158 0.98 -1.21 -13.19
C ILE A 158 -0.23 -0.95 -14.09
N VAL A 159 -1.16 -0.16 -13.57
CA VAL A 159 -2.28 0.40 -14.32
C VAL A 159 -2.15 1.91 -14.27
N TYR A 160 -1.96 2.54 -15.42
CA TYR A 160 -1.90 3.99 -15.51
C TYR A 160 -3.26 4.57 -15.91
N LEU A 161 -3.79 5.41 -15.03
CA LEU A 161 -5.07 6.09 -15.23
C LEU A 161 -4.85 7.50 -15.76
N ARG A 162 -5.60 7.88 -16.80
CA ARG A 162 -5.59 9.23 -17.37
C ARG A 162 -6.98 9.64 -17.79
N ASN A 163 -7.39 10.83 -17.40
CA ASN A 163 -8.73 11.38 -17.72
C ASN A 163 -9.90 10.45 -17.36
N GLY A 164 -9.75 9.69 -16.26
CA GLY A 164 -10.79 8.75 -15.79
C GLY A 164 -10.80 7.40 -16.49
N GLU A 165 -9.87 7.14 -17.41
CA GLU A 165 -9.78 5.90 -18.17
C GLU A 165 -8.47 5.16 -17.91
N VAL A 166 -8.48 3.84 -18.12
CA VAL A 166 -7.24 3.03 -18.13
C VAL A 166 -6.51 3.33 -19.43
N TYR A 167 -5.47 4.14 -19.32
CA TYR A 167 -4.66 4.52 -20.48
C TYR A 167 -3.64 3.45 -20.87
N TRP A 168 -3.02 2.83 -19.86
CA TRP A 168 -1.99 1.82 -20.10
C TRP A 168 -1.97 0.78 -18.95
N THR A 169 -1.52 -0.44 -19.29
CA THR A 169 -1.33 -1.53 -18.33
C THR A 169 -0.12 -2.36 -18.74
N GLY A 170 0.74 -2.71 -17.79
CA GLY A 170 1.91 -3.55 -18.04
C GLY A 170 2.76 -3.76 -16.78
N THR A 171 3.94 -4.30 -16.96
CA THR A 171 4.94 -4.48 -15.90
C THR A 171 5.81 -3.22 -15.73
N PRO A 172 6.54 -3.07 -14.61
CA PRO A 172 7.52 -2.00 -14.46
C PRO A 172 8.56 -1.96 -15.60
N GLU A 173 9.01 -3.11 -16.08
CA GLU A 173 9.97 -3.22 -17.18
C GLU A 173 9.38 -2.70 -18.51
N GLU A 174 8.15 -3.11 -18.83
CA GLU A 174 7.44 -2.63 -20.02
C GLU A 174 7.21 -1.12 -19.96
N LEU A 175 6.90 -0.57 -18.77
CA LEU A 175 6.75 0.87 -18.58
C LEU A 175 8.05 1.63 -18.88
N LEU A 176 9.17 1.15 -18.36
CA LEU A 176 10.48 1.80 -18.54
C LEU A 176 10.98 1.75 -19.99
N HIS A 177 10.60 0.71 -20.76
CA HIS A 177 10.95 0.55 -22.17
C HIS A 177 9.89 1.14 -23.13
N SER A 178 8.79 1.68 -22.60
CA SER A 178 7.74 2.29 -23.40
C SER A 178 8.29 3.49 -24.20
N LYS A 179 7.86 3.60 -25.46
CA LYS A 179 8.14 4.77 -26.32
C LYS A 179 6.99 5.78 -26.32
N ASP A 180 5.95 5.52 -25.52
CA ASP A 180 4.81 6.42 -25.41
C ASP A 180 5.23 7.71 -24.70
N GLU A 181 5.07 8.84 -25.36
CA GLU A 181 5.50 10.15 -24.87
C GLU A 181 4.78 10.54 -23.55
N ILE A 182 3.54 10.12 -23.36
CA ILE A 182 2.75 10.45 -22.19
C ILE A 182 3.30 9.69 -20.97
N LEU A 183 3.60 8.41 -21.15
CA LEU A 183 4.22 7.59 -20.11
C LEU A 183 5.62 8.09 -19.77
N GLN A 184 6.41 8.47 -20.79
CA GLN A 184 7.74 9.05 -20.59
C GLN A 184 7.69 10.37 -19.83
N LYS A 185 6.75 11.26 -20.17
CA LYS A 185 6.52 12.51 -19.42
C LYS A 185 6.10 12.26 -17.99
N PHE A 186 5.28 11.26 -17.74
CA PHE A 186 4.87 10.89 -16.39
C PHE A 186 6.04 10.34 -15.56
N LEU A 187 6.87 9.49 -16.16
CA LEU A 187 8.04 8.91 -15.50
C LEU A 187 9.12 9.94 -15.16
N TYR A 188 9.43 10.80 -16.14
CA TYR A 188 10.62 11.64 -16.08
C TYR A 188 10.33 13.13 -15.87
N GLY A 189 9.09 13.55 -16.02
CA GLY A 189 8.64 14.94 -15.95
C GLY A 189 8.58 15.60 -17.33
N ASP A 190 7.88 16.72 -17.42
CA ASP A 190 7.62 17.49 -18.67
C ASP A 190 8.66 18.61 -18.90
N SER A 191 9.93 18.37 -18.64
CA SER A 191 10.98 19.39 -18.84
C SER A 191 11.55 19.42 -20.24
N GLY A 192 10.70 19.42 -21.28
CA GLY A 192 11.00 19.58 -22.70
C GLY A 192 12.46 19.34 -23.13
N GLU A 193 12.68 18.58 -24.18
CA GLU A 193 13.95 18.30 -24.84
C GLU A 193 15.09 17.68 -23.99
N ASN A 194 15.35 16.40 -24.19
CA ASN A 194 16.50 15.63 -23.67
C ASN A 194 16.59 15.34 -22.16
N TRP A 195 15.49 15.33 -21.45
CA TRP A 195 15.54 15.03 -20.03
C TRP A 195 16.03 13.61 -19.71
N ALA A 196 15.71 12.62 -20.55
CA ALA A 196 16.21 11.25 -20.39
C ALA A 196 17.74 11.15 -20.52
N ALA A 197 18.35 12.04 -21.35
CA ALA A 197 19.80 12.12 -21.51
C ALA A 197 20.49 12.90 -20.38
N LEU A 198 19.79 13.84 -19.74
CA LEU A 198 20.34 14.69 -18.67
C LEU A 198 20.17 14.15 -17.26
N SER A 199 19.26 13.17 -17.04
CA SER A 199 18.78 12.97 -15.68
C SER A 199 19.36 11.76 -14.96
N GLY A 200 20.05 10.86 -15.58
CA GLY A 200 20.39 9.59 -14.89
C GLY A 200 19.16 8.89 -14.25
N LYS A 201 17.94 9.44 -14.45
CA LYS A 201 16.72 8.85 -13.87
C LYS A 201 16.43 7.48 -14.45
N ASN A 202 16.70 7.29 -15.74
CA ASN A 202 16.57 5.97 -16.35
C ASN A 202 17.56 4.98 -15.71
N GLU A 203 18.79 5.40 -15.49
CA GLU A 203 19.80 4.59 -14.79
C GLU A 203 19.38 4.31 -13.35
N ASN A 204 18.78 5.28 -12.67
CA ASN A 204 18.24 5.11 -11.32
C ASN A 204 17.08 4.09 -11.31
N PHE A 205 16.15 4.17 -12.24
CA PHE A 205 15.06 3.18 -12.33
C PHE A 205 15.56 1.80 -12.72
N GLN A 206 16.52 1.68 -13.64
CA GLN A 206 17.15 0.41 -13.97
C GLN A 206 17.88 -0.18 -12.75
N ARG A 207 18.58 0.64 -11.98
CA ARG A 207 19.20 0.20 -10.73
C ARG A 207 18.17 -0.32 -9.72
N ILE A 208 17.04 0.36 -9.56
CA ILE A 208 15.93 -0.08 -8.69
C ILE A 208 15.44 -1.47 -9.10
N LEU A 209 15.26 -1.73 -10.40
CA LEU A 209 14.85 -3.04 -10.90
C LEU A 209 15.90 -4.12 -10.63
N LEU A 210 17.18 -3.81 -10.83
CA LEU A 210 18.28 -4.75 -10.55
C LEU A 210 18.35 -5.09 -9.05
N GLU A 211 18.29 -4.08 -8.17
CA GLU A 211 18.27 -4.27 -6.72
C GLU A 211 17.08 -5.13 -6.28
N ARG A 212 15.90 -4.92 -6.90
CA ARG A 212 14.72 -5.75 -6.68
C ARG A 212 14.99 -7.21 -7.04
N ALA A 213 15.49 -7.46 -8.25
CA ALA A 213 15.80 -8.81 -8.73
C ALA A 213 16.86 -9.52 -7.86
N GLU A 214 17.86 -8.79 -7.39
CA GLU A 214 18.87 -9.33 -6.46
C GLU A 214 18.30 -9.71 -5.10
N ARG A 215 17.40 -8.89 -4.56
CA ARG A 215 16.74 -9.18 -3.29
C ARG A 215 15.80 -10.39 -3.39
N GLU A 216 15.12 -10.55 -4.51
CA GLU A 216 14.24 -11.71 -4.78
C GLU A 216 15.02 -13.02 -4.91
N ARG A 217 16.25 -12.99 -5.43
CA ARG A 217 17.13 -14.17 -5.52
C ARG A 217 17.73 -14.62 -4.17
N LYS A 218 17.79 -13.72 -3.18
CA LYS A 218 18.38 -13.99 -1.85
C LYS A 218 17.34 -14.49 -0.83
N GLN A 219 16.08 -14.51 -1.19
CA GLN A 219 14.95 -15.07 -0.43
C GLN A 219 14.53 -16.45 -0.96
#